data_133556f5205908eeef3add700c271b0b
#
_entry.id   133556f5205908eeef3add700c271b0b
#
_cell.length_a   1.000
_cell.length_b   1.000
_cell.length_c   1.000
_cell.angle_alpha   90.00
_cell.angle_beta   90.00
_cell.angle_gamma   90.00
#
_symmetry.space_group_name_H-M   'P 1'
#
loop_
_entity.id
_entity.type
_entity.pdbx_description
1 polymer ?
#
loop_
_entity_poly.entity_id
_entity_poly.type
_entity_poly.pdbx_seq_one_letter_code
_entity_poly.pdbx_strand_id
1 'polypeptide(L)'
;MRHLLFEEAADGKYSVAVLSKDIAFDKYALRKYYVDSLNQQGLPDNEIIAFTLDYNENGKAPVKFIKEYLAGLLPKLGALGVSTLYVADAAYFKTLAGKVKTEPCHGYVFPCKIKGYEHISIVLGTNYQALVYNPILIDKLNMGIRTVAEHVAGTHQILGEGIIHSSHYPENTAAITQAVEDLHQYPSLTCDIETASLKFHEAGIATISFAWDKNNGIAFPVDYVSYPTPEKIEGKIHYGHKQDNPEVKAVLRNFFETYKGELTFHNVTYDVKILIYELWMKHPGDTEGLLTGLHLMCERMHDTKIIAYLATNTTAGNVLGLKALAHEFAGDYAKEDIKDIRRIPLPELLEYNLIDALSTHYVREKYEPIMEQDNQGELYRGLMLDSLKVLIQVELTGMPMSRKRIQEVKTKLVAIEVSQFDTIVTHPVIKTFNLIIQNAAMTAANAKLTVKQHPLSKFDNVTFNPNSGPQLQKLLYEWMCLPVLDYTKTKLPATGADTISKLINHTDKPA
;
A
#
# COMPACT_ATOMS: atom_id res chain seq x y z
N MET A 1 -5.83 3.73 36.60
CA MET A 1 -4.65 4.36 36.01
C MET A 1 -3.46 4.10 36.91
N ARG A 2 -2.53 3.21 36.51
CA ARG A 2 -1.29 2.90 37.23
C ARG A 2 -0.14 3.66 36.56
N HIS A 3 0.92 3.95 37.33
CA HIS A 3 2.16 4.53 36.82
C HIS A 3 3.37 3.85 37.43
N LEU A 4 4.50 3.95 36.76
CA LEU A 4 5.79 3.41 37.21
C LEU A 4 6.85 4.50 37.04
N LEU A 5 7.66 4.68 38.10
CA LEU A 5 8.88 5.45 38.11
C LEU A 5 10.07 4.50 37.98
N PHE A 6 11.05 4.90 37.20
CA PHE A 6 12.31 4.16 37.05
C PHE A 6 13.35 4.76 37.99
N GLU A 7 13.34 6.10 38.11
CA GLU A 7 14.05 6.91 39.11
C GLU A 7 13.20 8.15 39.45
N GLU A 8 13.27 8.65 40.69
CA GLU A 8 12.59 9.87 41.10
C GLU A 8 13.33 11.10 40.57
N ALA A 9 12.62 11.97 39.83
CA ALA A 9 13.15 13.25 39.41
C ALA A 9 13.24 14.20 40.59
N ALA A 10 14.36 14.92 40.73
CA ALA A 10 14.61 15.83 41.86
C ALA A 10 13.56 16.97 41.97
N ASP A 11 13.01 17.42 40.86
CA ASP A 11 11.96 18.46 40.79
C ASP A 11 10.57 17.86 40.57
N GLY A 12 10.42 16.50 40.53
CA GLY A 12 9.18 15.79 40.28
C GLY A 12 8.67 15.91 38.82
N LYS A 13 9.52 16.32 37.88
CA LYS A 13 9.18 16.49 36.47
C LYS A 13 9.86 15.47 35.59
N TYR A 14 9.17 15.07 34.53
CA TYR A 14 9.63 14.05 33.57
C TYR A 14 9.42 14.56 32.15
N SER A 15 10.41 14.41 31.29
CA SER A 15 10.34 14.86 29.89
C SER A 15 9.47 13.93 29.04
N VAL A 16 9.53 12.63 29.32
CA VAL A 16 8.92 11.57 28.49
C VAL A 16 7.98 10.70 29.31
N ALA A 17 6.78 10.41 28.75
CA ALA A 17 5.92 9.37 29.28
C ALA A 17 5.75 8.23 28.27
N VAL A 18 5.99 6.99 28.71
CA VAL A 18 5.72 5.77 27.97
C VAL A 18 4.30 5.30 28.30
N LEU A 19 3.42 5.26 27.30
CA LEU A 19 2.03 4.80 27.45
C LEU A 19 1.89 3.37 26.90
N SER A 20 1.53 2.42 27.76
CA SER A 20 1.38 1.01 27.38
C SER A 20 0.10 0.40 27.95
N LYS A 21 -0.43 -0.63 27.29
CA LYS A 21 -1.61 -1.39 27.76
C LYS A 21 -1.35 -1.96 29.15
N ASP A 22 -2.40 -2.05 29.96
CA ASP A 22 -2.33 -2.57 31.32
C ASP A 22 -1.75 -4.01 31.37
N ILE A 23 -2.15 -4.87 30.43
CA ILE A 23 -1.63 -6.24 30.31
C ILE A 23 -0.13 -6.31 29.98
N ALA A 24 0.42 -5.25 29.36
CA ALA A 24 1.84 -5.12 29.02
C ALA A 24 2.59 -4.24 30.04
N PHE A 25 1.97 -3.89 31.17
CA PHE A 25 2.49 -2.90 32.10
C PHE A 25 3.25 -3.58 33.24
N ASP A 26 4.42 -4.11 32.92
CA ASP A 26 5.37 -4.73 33.81
C ASP A 26 6.68 -3.94 33.85
N LYS A 27 7.19 -3.64 35.08
CA LYS A 27 8.37 -2.76 35.25
C LYS A 27 9.62 -3.33 34.59
N TYR A 28 9.84 -4.65 34.67
CA TYR A 28 11.01 -5.28 34.07
C TYR A 28 10.94 -5.25 32.54
N ALA A 29 9.77 -5.59 31.98
CA ALA A 29 9.57 -5.58 30.55
C ALA A 29 9.64 -4.14 29.96
N LEU A 30 9.01 -3.15 30.63
CA LEU A 30 9.09 -1.74 30.19
C LEU A 30 10.53 -1.24 30.24
N ARG A 31 11.31 -1.61 31.27
CA ARG A 31 12.73 -1.28 31.35
C ARG A 31 13.48 -1.88 30.17
N LYS A 32 13.39 -3.20 29.99
CA LYS A 32 14.11 -3.93 28.94
C LYS A 32 13.84 -3.42 27.53
N TYR A 33 12.59 -3.15 27.21
CA TYR A 33 12.20 -2.85 25.82
C TYR A 33 12.14 -1.36 25.48
N TYR A 34 11.97 -0.48 26.47
CA TYR A 34 11.83 0.95 26.23
C TYR A 34 12.88 1.78 26.96
N VAL A 35 12.98 1.64 28.29
CA VAL A 35 13.80 2.55 29.10
C VAL A 35 15.29 2.36 28.84
N ASP A 36 15.79 1.13 28.84
CA ASP A 36 17.22 0.84 28.58
C ASP A 36 17.61 1.34 27.16
N SER A 37 16.72 1.25 26.19
CA SER A 37 16.97 1.76 24.83
C SER A 37 16.91 3.29 24.78
N LEU A 38 16.03 3.95 25.54
CA LEU A 38 16.00 5.41 25.69
C LEU A 38 17.26 5.91 26.39
N ASN A 39 17.74 5.19 27.43
CA ASN A 39 18.98 5.52 28.13
C ASN A 39 20.21 5.44 27.21
N GLN A 40 20.28 4.43 26.33
CA GLN A 40 21.31 4.30 25.31
C GLN A 40 21.31 5.48 24.33
N GLN A 41 20.15 6.14 24.16
CA GLN A 41 19.99 7.33 23.33
C GLN A 41 20.15 8.65 24.13
N GLY A 42 20.57 8.57 25.39
CA GLY A 42 20.90 9.74 26.20
C GLY A 42 19.78 10.28 27.12
N LEU A 43 18.63 9.59 27.22
CA LEU A 43 17.56 9.96 28.14
C LEU A 43 17.69 9.19 29.45
N PRO A 44 17.99 9.84 30.58
CA PRO A 44 18.18 9.15 31.88
C PRO A 44 16.86 8.73 32.51
N ASP A 45 16.93 7.76 33.44
CA ASP A 45 15.78 7.16 34.15
C ASP A 45 14.88 8.19 34.84
N ASN A 46 15.46 9.25 35.40
CA ASN A 46 14.75 10.33 36.10
C ASN A 46 14.01 11.28 35.17
N GLU A 47 14.13 11.14 33.86
CA GLU A 47 13.34 11.87 32.86
C GLU A 47 12.18 11.04 32.29
N ILE A 48 12.07 9.74 32.68
CA ILE A 48 11.14 8.80 32.07
C ILE A 48 10.11 8.31 33.10
N ILE A 49 8.83 8.43 32.77
CA ILE A 49 7.73 7.87 33.55
C ILE A 49 6.87 6.96 32.63
N ALA A 50 6.22 5.95 33.17
CA ALA A 50 5.29 5.12 32.41
C ALA A 50 3.88 5.20 32.98
N PHE A 51 2.86 5.15 32.11
CA PHE A 51 1.44 5.07 32.48
C PHE A 51 0.73 3.94 31.73
N THR A 52 -0.25 3.31 32.44
CA THR A 52 -1.15 2.35 31.79
C THR A 52 -2.11 3.03 30.86
N LEU A 53 -2.54 2.29 29.83
CA LEU A 53 -3.69 2.61 28.98
C LEU A 53 -4.80 1.58 29.25
N ASP A 54 -5.97 2.05 29.65
CA ASP A 54 -7.09 1.20 30.03
C ASP A 54 -7.96 0.82 28.82
N TYR A 55 -8.63 -0.30 28.94
CA TYR A 55 -9.58 -0.87 28.00
C TYR A 55 -10.88 -1.20 28.72
N ASN A 56 -12.00 -1.19 28.02
CA ASN A 56 -13.29 -1.61 28.60
C ASN A 56 -13.29 -3.13 28.89
N GLU A 57 -14.32 -3.59 29.58
CA GLU A 57 -14.49 -5.00 29.97
C GLU A 57 -14.44 -5.99 28.80
N ASN A 58 -14.75 -5.54 27.58
CA ASN A 58 -14.68 -6.33 26.36
C ASN A 58 -13.29 -6.26 25.68
N GLY A 59 -12.26 -5.73 26.33
CA GLY A 59 -10.93 -5.56 25.77
C GLY A 59 -10.85 -4.57 24.58
N LYS A 60 -11.80 -3.63 24.46
CA LYS A 60 -11.86 -2.61 23.40
C LYS A 60 -11.64 -1.21 23.97
N ALA A 61 -11.07 -0.33 23.16
CA ALA A 61 -10.93 1.10 23.47
C ALA A 61 -11.64 1.97 22.41
N PRO A 62 -12.98 2.10 22.46
CA PRO A 62 -13.69 3.00 21.57
C PRO A 62 -13.29 4.45 21.80
N VAL A 63 -13.36 5.30 20.77
CA VAL A 63 -12.90 6.70 20.83
C VAL A 63 -13.52 7.48 22.01
N LYS A 64 -14.80 7.24 22.34
CA LYS A 64 -15.44 7.88 23.50
C LYS A 64 -14.74 7.49 24.81
N PHE A 65 -14.52 6.19 25.02
CA PHE A 65 -13.83 5.65 26.19
C PHE A 65 -12.38 6.21 26.29
N ILE A 66 -11.65 6.25 25.15
CA ILE A 66 -10.31 6.83 25.12
C ILE A 66 -10.33 8.30 25.54
N LYS A 67 -11.26 9.10 25.01
CA LYS A 67 -11.38 10.52 25.36
C LYS A 67 -11.68 10.74 26.84
N GLU A 68 -12.56 9.93 27.43
CA GLU A 68 -12.88 9.95 28.87
C GLU A 68 -11.64 9.61 29.70
N TYR A 69 -10.88 8.59 29.32
CA TYR A 69 -9.63 8.21 29.99
C TYR A 69 -8.57 9.31 29.87
N LEU A 70 -8.36 9.87 28.69
CA LEU A 70 -7.40 10.96 28.44
C LEU A 70 -7.73 12.23 29.20
N ALA A 71 -9.00 12.53 29.45
CA ALA A 71 -9.40 13.66 30.26
C ALA A 71 -8.88 13.58 31.71
N GLY A 72 -8.64 12.36 32.22
CA GLY A 72 -8.00 12.14 33.53
C GLY A 72 -6.47 12.01 33.48
N LEU A 73 -5.91 11.57 32.33
CA LEU A 73 -4.46 11.33 32.18
C LEU A 73 -3.70 12.63 31.83
N LEU A 74 -4.17 13.40 30.84
CA LEU A 74 -3.46 14.57 30.31
C LEU A 74 -3.18 15.66 31.38
N PRO A 75 -4.11 15.98 32.29
CA PRO A 75 -3.82 16.93 33.40
C PRO A 75 -2.69 16.44 34.30
N LYS A 76 -2.59 15.12 34.57
CA LYS A 76 -1.53 14.55 35.40
C LYS A 76 -0.17 14.62 34.67
N LEU A 77 -0.14 14.32 33.37
CA LEU A 77 1.07 14.46 32.54
C LEU A 77 1.55 15.92 32.51
N GLY A 78 0.65 16.87 32.35
CA GLY A 78 0.96 18.30 32.41
C GLY A 78 1.52 18.72 33.77
N ALA A 79 0.95 18.27 34.89
CA ALA A 79 1.44 18.54 36.25
C ALA A 79 2.85 17.96 36.48
N LEU A 80 3.17 16.83 35.83
CA LEU A 80 4.49 16.18 35.87
C LEU A 80 5.48 16.77 34.85
N GLY A 81 5.11 17.80 34.10
CA GLY A 81 5.98 18.44 33.10
C GLY A 81 6.23 17.64 31.82
N VAL A 82 5.46 16.57 31.57
CA VAL A 82 5.68 15.72 30.40
C VAL A 82 5.37 16.49 29.11
N SER A 83 6.37 16.52 28.23
CA SER A 83 6.30 17.18 26.92
C SER A 83 6.18 16.21 25.76
N THR A 84 6.61 14.95 25.94
CA THR A 84 6.65 13.95 24.86
C THR A 84 6.03 12.62 25.31
N LEU A 85 5.15 12.04 24.45
CA LEU A 85 4.51 10.76 24.68
C LEU A 85 4.99 9.72 23.68
N TYR A 86 5.57 8.61 24.17
CA TYR A 86 5.72 7.38 23.43
C TYR A 86 4.45 6.54 23.60
N VAL A 87 3.62 6.42 22.57
CA VAL A 87 2.31 5.78 22.67
C VAL A 87 2.36 4.39 22.04
N ALA A 88 2.58 3.35 22.86
CA ALA A 88 2.65 1.96 22.44
C ALA A 88 1.26 1.33 22.22
N ASP A 89 0.34 2.09 21.63
CA ASP A 89 -1.02 1.67 21.30
C ASP A 89 -1.62 2.45 20.13
N ALA A 90 -2.06 1.74 19.11
CA ALA A 90 -2.58 2.34 17.88
C ALA A 90 -3.90 3.12 18.06
N ALA A 91 -4.80 2.65 18.95
CA ALA A 91 -6.11 3.30 19.14
C ALA A 91 -5.97 4.62 19.91
N TYR A 92 -5.14 4.62 20.95
CA TYR A 92 -4.80 5.83 21.70
C TYR A 92 -4.01 6.83 20.86
N PHE A 93 -3.01 6.33 20.12
CA PHE A 93 -2.25 7.19 19.19
C PHE A 93 -3.15 7.90 18.18
N LYS A 94 -4.07 7.16 17.52
CA LYS A 94 -5.00 7.76 16.56
C LYS A 94 -5.84 8.87 17.17
N THR A 95 -6.27 8.70 18.41
CA THR A 95 -7.08 9.70 19.12
C THR A 95 -6.26 10.93 19.53
N LEU A 96 -5.04 10.70 20.04
CA LEU A 96 -4.13 11.76 20.46
C LEU A 96 -3.60 12.58 19.28
N ALA A 97 -3.14 11.92 18.22
CA ALA A 97 -2.56 12.56 17.06
C ALA A 97 -3.57 12.94 15.96
N GLY A 98 -4.85 12.56 16.10
CA GLY A 98 -5.89 12.85 15.10
C GLY A 98 -5.68 12.12 13.77
N LYS A 99 -5.07 10.92 13.79
CA LYS A 99 -4.74 10.16 12.60
C LYS A 99 -5.74 9.02 12.35
N VAL A 100 -5.91 8.65 11.09
CA VAL A 100 -6.77 7.52 10.68
C VAL A 100 -5.95 6.23 10.54
N LYS A 101 -4.79 6.31 9.89
CA LYS A 101 -3.82 5.22 9.71
C LYS A 101 -2.63 5.43 10.63
N THR A 102 -2.01 4.33 11.07
CA THR A 102 -0.81 4.37 11.93
C THR A 102 0.47 4.05 11.15
N GLU A 103 0.35 3.24 10.09
CA GLU A 103 1.51 2.73 9.36
C GLU A 103 2.46 3.85 8.86
N PRO A 104 1.97 4.92 8.21
CA PRO A 104 2.83 6.00 7.77
C PRO A 104 3.27 6.98 8.89
N CYS A 105 2.92 6.69 10.15
CA CYS A 105 3.22 7.58 11.27
C CYS A 105 4.45 7.19 12.09
N HIS A 106 5.06 6.05 11.79
CA HIS A 106 6.31 5.64 12.46
C HIS A 106 7.44 6.62 12.11
N GLY A 107 8.24 6.99 13.10
CA GLY A 107 9.37 7.90 12.92
C GLY A 107 9.02 9.39 12.85
N TYR A 108 7.75 9.75 13.04
CA TYR A 108 7.29 11.14 13.02
C TYR A 108 6.77 11.60 14.38
N VAL A 109 6.90 12.90 14.63
CA VAL A 109 6.38 13.59 15.81
C VAL A 109 5.14 14.39 15.45
N PHE A 110 4.06 14.23 16.20
CA PHE A 110 2.78 14.92 15.99
C PHE A 110 2.39 15.74 17.20
N PRO A 111 1.78 16.92 17.02
CA PRO A 111 1.18 17.65 18.14
C PRO A 111 -0.06 16.92 18.63
N CYS A 112 -0.32 16.92 19.92
CA CYS A 112 -1.56 16.43 20.49
C CYS A 112 -2.77 17.20 19.93
N LYS A 113 -3.82 16.49 19.50
CA LYS A 113 -5.05 17.11 18.96
C LYS A 113 -6.15 17.30 20.01
N ILE A 114 -5.87 17.00 21.26
CA ILE A 114 -6.79 17.28 22.37
C ILE A 114 -6.61 18.72 22.80
N LYS A 115 -7.70 19.48 22.79
CA LYS A 115 -7.73 20.91 23.11
C LYS A 115 -7.10 21.21 24.47
N GLY A 116 -6.14 22.13 24.50
CA GLY A 116 -5.40 22.56 25.69
C GLY A 116 -4.12 21.78 25.97
N TYR A 117 -3.83 20.76 25.14
CA TYR A 117 -2.63 19.91 25.26
C TYR A 117 -1.81 19.84 23.95
N GLU A 118 -2.00 20.83 23.06
CA GLU A 118 -1.36 20.88 21.75
C GLU A 118 0.18 21.00 21.84
N HIS A 119 0.68 21.42 22.99
CA HIS A 119 2.12 21.51 23.30
C HIS A 119 2.76 20.14 23.58
N ILE A 120 1.97 19.10 23.81
CA ILE A 120 2.49 17.74 24.03
C ILE A 120 2.76 17.09 22.67
N SER A 121 3.96 16.57 22.49
CA SER A 121 4.40 15.84 21.32
C SER A 121 4.04 14.37 21.42
N ILE A 122 3.48 13.79 20.35
CA ILE A 122 3.01 12.41 20.28
C ILE A 122 3.86 11.64 19.29
N VAL A 123 4.48 10.55 19.73
CA VAL A 123 5.23 9.61 18.91
C VAL A 123 4.54 8.25 18.95
N LEU A 124 4.36 7.65 17.77
CA LEU A 124 3.82 6.29 17.67
C LEU A 124 4.88 5.29 18.14
N GLY A 125 4.53 4.55 19.19
CA GLY A 125 5.31 3.45 19.71
C GLY A 125 4.77 2.07 19.29
N THR A 126 5.63 1.07 19.35
CA THR A 126 5.27 -0.33 19.16
C THR A 126 5.17 -1.02 20.51
N ASN A 127 4.08 -1.78 20.74
CA ASN A 127 3.97 -2.59 21.93
C ASN A 127 4.94 -3.78 21.84
N TYR A 128 5.83 -3.93 22.84
CA TYR A 128 6.84 -5.00 22.86
C TYR A 128 6.24 -6.42 22.77
N GLN A 129 5.02 -6.64 23.28
CA GLN A 129 4.35 -7.93 23.16
C GLN A 129 4.06 -8.32 21.70
N ALA A 130 3.95 -7.36 20.78
CA ALA A 130 3.77 -7.66 19.37
C ALA A 130 5.01 -8.33 18.77
N LEU A 131 6.20 -8.14 19.33
CA LEU A 131 7.44 -8.79 18.89
C LEU A 131 7.40 -10.32 19.05
N VAL A 132 6.60 -10.84 19.97
CA VAL A 132 6.41 -12.29 20.16
C VAL A 132 5.76 -12.91 18.92
N TYR A 133 4.85 -12.19 18.28
CA TYR A 133 4.11 -12.64 17.11
C TYR A 133 4.77 -12.21 15.80
N ASN A 134 5.44 -11.07 15.81
CA ASN A 134 6.12 -10.51 14.65
C ASN A 134 7.45 -9.84 15.05
N PRO A 135 8.57 -10.58 15.06
CA PRO A 135 9.89 -10.05 15.47
C PRO A 135 10.38 -8.86 14.66
N ILE A 136 9.99 -8.72 13.38
CA ILE A 136 10.38 -7.60 12.50
C ILE A 136 9.92 -6.24 13.06
N LEU A 137 8.89 -6.21 13.89
CA LEU A 137 8.43 -4.98 14.54
C LEU A 137 9.46 -4.35 15.47
N ILE A 138 10.60 -5.03 15.71
CA ILE A 138 11.72 -4.47 16.47
C ILE A 138 12.27 -3.19 15.82
N ASP A 139 12.32 -3.14 14.48
CA ASP A 139 12.77 -1.95 13.75
C ASP A 139 11.84 -0.75 14.02
N LYS A 140 10.52 -0.98 14.03
CA LYS A 140 9.53 0.06 14.35
C LYS A 140 9.58 0.49 15.82
N LEU A 141 9.85 -0.44 16.72
CA LEU A 141 10.04 -0.13 18.14
C LEU A 141 11.27 0.76 18.33
N ASN A 142 12.41 0.38 17.75
CA ASN A 142 13.65 1.13 17.82
C ASN A 142 13.52 2.50 17.15
N MET A 143 12.84 2.58 16.00
CA MET A 143 12.54 3.85 15.33
C MET A 143 11.75 4.80 16.24
N GLY A 144 10.68 4.32 16.88
CA GLY A 144 9.90 5.15 17.80
C GLY A 144 10.70 5.63 19.01
N ILE A 145 11.57 4.79 19.55
CA ILE A 145 12.48 5.15 20.66
C ILE A 145 13.47 6.24 20.21
N ARG A 146 14.12 6.04 19.07
CA ARG A 146 15.04 7.01 18.48
C ARG A 146 14.34 8.34 18.25
N THR A 147 13.14 8.32 17.65
CA THR A 147 12.33 9.52 17.39
C THR A 147 12.05 10.32 18.67
N VAL A 148 11.70 9.65 19.79
CA VAL A 148 11.48 10.30 21.07
C VAL A 148 12.76 10.93 21.59
N ALA A 149 13.86 10.20 21.57
CA ALA A 149 15.15 10.69 22.09
C ALA A 149 15.68 11.89 21.29
N GLU A 150 15.68 11.80 19.97
CA GLU A 150 16.08 12.87 19.07
C GLU A 150 15.18 14.12 19.21
N HIS A 151 13.87 13.90 19.38
CA HIS A 151 12.92 14.99 19.57
C HIS A 151 13.18 15.74 20.88
N VAL A 152 13.39 15.04 21.98
CA VAL A 152 13.73 15.66 23.29
C VAL A 152 15.07 16.36 23.23
N ALA A 153 16.07 15.79 22.54
CA ALA A 153 17.38 16.40 22.31
C ALA A 153 17.36 17.59 21.31
N GLY A 154 16.23 17.81 20.59
CA GLY A 154 16.13 18.84 19.56
C GLY A 154 16.91 18.54 18.27
N THR A 155 17.25 17.28 18.03
CA THR A 155 18.03 16.81 16.87
C THR A 155 17.19 16.00 15.86
N HIS A 156 15.91 15.84 16.12
CA HIS A 156 15.02 15.07 15.25
C HIS A 156 14.91 15.68 13.86
N GLN A 157 15.14 14.85 12.84
CA GLN A 157 14.96 15.20 11.43
C GLN A 157 13.73 14.48 10.88
N ILE A 158 13.02 15.13 9.99
CA ILE A 158 11.86 14.52 9.30
C ILE A 158 12.38 13.46 8.34
N LEU A 159 11.81 12.23 8.43
CA LEU A 159 12.19 11.15 7.53
C LEU A 159 11.96 11.54 6.07
N GLY A 160 12.91 11.23 5.21
CA GLY A 160 12.89 11.56 3.79
C GLY A 160 13.36 12.96 3.45
N GLU A 161 13.56 13.84 4.44
CA GLU A 161 14.08 15.18 4.18
C GLU A 161 15.59 15.14 3.91
N GLY A 162 16.02 15.77 2.80
CA GLY A 162 17.44 15.87 2.44
C GLY A 162 18.09 14.58 1.97
N ILE A 163 17.32 13.54 1.60
CA ILE A 163 17.90 12.27 1.09
C ILE A 163 18.54 12.43 -0.28
N ILE A 164 18.09 13.39 -1.09
CA ILE A 164 18.68 13.69 -2.39
C ILE A 164 19.84 14.67 -2.19
N HIS A 165 21.06 14.16 -2.33
CA HIS A 165 22.27 15.00 -2.26
C HIS A 165 22.64 15.55 -3.62
N SER A 166 22.47 14.74 -4.68
CA SER A 166 22.69 15.15 -6.06
C SER A 166 21.62 14.53 -6.96
N SER A 167 20.98 15.37 -7.74
CA SER A 167 20.03 14.97 -8.75
C SER A 167 20.28 15.70 -10.05
N HIS A 168 20.04 15.02 -11.16
CA HIS A 168 20.09 15.61 -12.47
C HIS A 168 18.84 15.22 -13.25
N TYR A 169 18.15 16.19 -13.79
CA TYR A 169 16.91 16.01 -14.55
C TYR A 169 17.11 16.54 -15.99
N PRO A 170 17.78 15.76 -16.88
CA PRO A 170 18.02 16.22 -18.25
C PRO A 170 16.71 16.33 -19.02
N GLU A 171 16.53 17.46 -19.76
CA GLU A 171 15.25 17.82 -20.39
C GLU A 171 15.20 17.56 -21.90
N ASN A 172 16.34 17.30 -22.52
CA ASN A 172 16.41 17.09 -23.97
C ASN A 172 17.29 15.91 -24.34
N THR A 173 17.11 15.36 -25.54
CA THR A 173 17.78 14.14 -25.98
C THR A 173 19.31 14.21 -25.88
N ALA A 174 19.94 15.35 -26.15
CA ALA A 174 21.38 15.49 -26.07
C ALA A 174 21.89 15.44 -24.60
N ALA A 175 21.20 16.12 -23.69
CA ALA A 175 21.51 16.09 -22.26
C ALA A 175 21.24 14.70 -21.68
N ILE A 176 20.15 14.02 -22.09
CA ILE A 176 19.84 12.64 -21.70
C ILE A 176 20.96 11.70 -22.19
N THR A 177 21.40 11.83 -23.44
CA THR A 177 22.48 11.01 -24.01
C THR A 177 23.75 11.12 -23.18
N GLN A 178 24.16 12.34 -22.84
CA GLN A 178 25.36 12.57 -22.02
C GLN A 178 25.20 12.01 -20.63
N ALA A 179 24.07 12.27 -19.97
CA ALA A 179 23.82 11.79 -18.61
C ALA A 179 23.78 10.25 -18.53
N VAL A 180 23.23 9.59 -19.55
CA VAL A 180 23.18 8.13 -19.64
C VAL A 180 24.56 7.55 -19.93
N GLU A 181 25.37 8.20 -20.77
CA GLU A 181 26.75 7.80 -21.04
C GLU A 181 27.61 7.88 -19.77
N ASP A 182 27.42 8.91 -18.97
CA ASP A 182 28.14 9.10 -17.70
C ASP A 182 27.84 7.98 -16.68
N LEU A 183 26.71 7.25 -16.81
CA LEU A 183 26.39 6.11 -15.94
C LEU A 183 27.33 4.92 -16.10
N HIS A 184 28.05 4.80 -17.23
CA HIS A 184 29.00 3.69 -17.45
C HIS A 184 30.16 3.66 -16.47
N GLN A 185 30.43 4.76 -15.77
CA GLN A 185 31.46 4.81 -14.73
C GLN A 185 31.11 4.02 -13.45
N TYR A 186 29.81 3.73 -13.24
CA TYR A 186 29.36 3.06 -12.03
C TYR A 186 29.22 1.54 -12.26
N PRO A 187 29.73 0.70 -11.34
CA PRO A 187 29.67 -0.76 -11.47
C PRO A 187 28.29 -1.34 -11.17
N SER A 188 27.44 -0.60 -10.49
CA SER A 188 26.09 -1.01 -10.14
C SER A 188 25.16 0.21 -10.14
N LEU A 189 23.96 0.03 -10.65
CA LEU A 189 22.90 1.03 -10.68
C LEU A 189 21.60 0.40 -10.18
N THR A 190 20.81 1.22 -9.50
CA THR A 190 19.39 0.91 -9.32
C THR A 190 18.60 1.67 -10.36
N CYS A 191 17.52 1.07 -10.84
CA CYS A 191 16.66 1.61 -11.88
C CYS A 191 15.19 1.44 -11.50
N ASP A 192 14.38 2.45 -11.82
CA ASP A 192 12.94 2.43 -11.65
C ASP A 192 12.27 3.14 -12.83
N ILE A 193 11.06 2.70 -13.23
CA ILE A 193 10.28 3.30 -14.31
C ILE A 193 8.86 3.64 -13.85
N GLU A 194 8.37 4.78 -14.32
CA GLU A 194 6.96 5.10 -14.23
C GLU A 194 6.25 4.85 -15.56
N THR A 195 5.02 4.36 -15.52
CA THR A 195 4.30 3.91 -16.70
C THR A 195 2.85 4.40 -16.73
N ALA A 196 2.27 4.51 -17.93
CA ALA A 196 0.89 4.97 -18.10
C ALA A 196 -0.17 3.86 -17.90
N SER A 197 0.25 2.57 -17.89
CA SER A 197 -0.65 1.42 -17.76
C SER A 197 0.07 0.23 -17.15
N LEU A 198 -0.67 -0.62 -16.42
CA LEU A 198 -0.14 -1.90 -15.92
C LEU A 198 -0.01 -2.96 -17.02
N LYS A 199 -0.62 -2.75 -18.19
CA LYS A 199 -0.50 -3.66 -19.31
C LYS A 199 0.74 -3.31 -20.12
N PHE A 200 1.71 -4.20 -20.18
CA PHE A 200 3.00 -3.92 -20.79
C PHE A 200 2.93 -3.36 -22.22
N HIS A 201 1.98 -3.85 -23.04
CA HIS A 201 1.79 -3.39 -24.43
C HIS A 201 1.05 -2.04 -24.58
N GLU A 202 0.58 -1.46 -23.49
CA GLU A 202 -0.04 -0.12 -23.42
C GLU A 202 0.78 0.84 -22.54
N ALA A 203 1.73 0.29 -21.77
CA ALA A 203 2.40 0.99 -20.69
C ALA A 203 3.23 2.19 -21.16
N GLY A 204 4.17 1.96 -22.10
CA GLY A 204 5.24 2.91 -22.40
C GLY A 204 6.17 3.13 -21.20
N ILE A 205 7.28 3.80 -21.41
CA ILE A 205 8.19 4.25 -20.36
C ILE A 205 7.92 5.75 -20.18
N ALA A 206 7.10 6.13 -19.21
CA ALA A 206 6.80 7.55 -19.05
C ALA A 206 8.02 8.33 -18.57
N THR A 207 8.62 7.90 -17.46
CA THR A 207 9.90 8.38 -16.93
C THR A 207 10.76 7.20 -16.52
N ILE A 208 12.06 7.41 -16.44
CA ILE A 208 13.04 6.44 -15.94
C ILE A 208 14.01 7.15 -15.00
N SER A 209 14.45 6.45 -13.97
CA SER A 209 15.46 6.93 -13.03
C SER A 209 16.57 5.91 -12.84
N PHE A 210 17.75 6.43 -12.53
CA PHE A 210 18.92 5.63 -12.15
C PHE A 210 19.57 6.25 -10.92
N ALA A 211 19.94 5.39 -9.95
CA ALA A 211 20.75 5.83 -8.83
C ALA A 211 22.00 4.94 -8.70
N TRP A 212 23.14 5.56 -8.36
CA TRP A 212 24.42 4.86 -8.15
C TRP A 212 24.82 4.74 -6.69
N ASP A 213 24.07 5.40 -5.83
CA ASP A 213 24.02 5.21 -4.38
C ASP A 213 22.66 5.65 -3.84
N LYS A 214 22.44 5.57 -2.54
CA LYS A 214 21.14 5.90 -1.93
C LYS A 214 20.79 7.40 -1.92
N ASN A 215 21.69 8.30 -2.31
CA ASN A 215 21.49 9.73 -2.23
C ASN A 215 21.69 10.46 -3.57
N ASN A 216 22.23 9.78 -4.58
CA ASN A 216 22.62 10.40 -5.82
C ASN A 216 22.09 9.65 -7.04
N GLY A 217 21.51 10.38 -8.00
CA GLY A 217 20.93 9.76 -9.19
C GLY A 217 20.43 10.76 -10.22
N ILE A 218 19.83 10.22 -11.27
CA ILE A 218 19.20 10.96 -12.36
C ILE A 218 17.80 10.45 -12.61
N ALA A 219 16.92 11.30 -13.11
CA ALA A 219 15.61 10.91 -13.64
C ALA A 219 15.25 11.80 -14.83
N PHE A 220 14.62 11.21 -15.86
CA PHE A 220 14.23 11.95 -17.06
C PHE A 220 12.99 11.36 -17.71
N PRO A 221 12.23 12.21 -18.50
CA PRO A 221 11.09 11.73 -19.25
C PRO A 221 11.54 10.93 -20.47
N VAL A 222 10.78 9.89 -20.80
CA VAL A 222 10.89 9.13 -22.05
C VAL A 222 9.66 9.37 -22.91
N ASP A 223 8.53 8.79 -22.55
CA ASP A 223 7.25 8.90 -23.27
C ASP A 223 6.28 9.93 -22.64
N TYR A 224 6.69 10.64 -21.57
CA TYR A 224 5.85 11.67 -20.95
C TYR A 224 6.12 13.04 -21.54
N VAL A 225 5.06 13.67 -22.04
CA VAL A 225 5.10 15.04 -22.57
C VAL A 225 4.17 15.92 -21.73
N SER A 226 4.71 17.02 -21.19
CA SER A 226 3.93 17.97 -20.40
C SER A 226 3.05 18.83 -21.31
N TYR A 227 1.82 19.12 -20.86
CA TYR A 227 1.01 20.17 -21.46
C TYR A 227 1.58 21.55 -21.09
N PRO A 228 1.56 22.53 -22.01
CA PRO A 228 1.96 23.91 -21.72
C PRO A 228 1.14 24.53 -20.57
N THR A 229 -0.11 24.16 -20.47
CA THR A 229 -1.05 24.46 -19.38
C THR A 229 -1.84 23.22 -19.02
N PRO A 230 -2.10 22.95 -17.75
CA PRO A 230 -2.87 21.77 -17.34
C PRO A 230 -4.25 21.72 -18.03
N GLU A 231 -4.64 20.56 -18.53
CA GLU A 231 -5.90 20.35 -19.23
C GLU A 231 -6.92 19.62 -18.35
N LYS A 232 -8.20 19.94 -18.52
CA LYS A 232 -9.28 19.25 -17.85
C LYS A 232 -9.91 18.19 -18.75
N ILE A 233 -9.59 16.90 -18.49
CA ILE A 233 -10.08 15.75 -19.26
C ILE A 233 -10.99 14.92 -18.33
N GLU A 234 -12.23 14.64 -18.75
CA GLU A 234 -13.23 13.90 -17.97
C GLU A 234 -13.40 14.41 -16.53
N GLY A 235 -13.34 15.73 -16.36
CA GLY A 235 -13.50 16.38 -15.06
C GLY A 235 -12.25 16.36 -14.16
N LYS A 236 -11.14 15.77 -14.59
CA LYS A 236 -9.86 15.68 -13.87
C LYS A 236 -8.79 16.53 -14.53
N ILE A 237 -7.90 17.10 -13.74
CA ILE A 237 -6.77 17.88 -14.23
C ILE A 237 -5.66 16.92 -14.66
N HIS A 238 -5.14 17.11 -15.88
CA HIS A 238 -4.01 16.41 -16.46
C HIS A 238 -2.89 17.41 -16.75
N TYR A 239 -1.65 17.04 -16.40
CA TYR A 239 -0.44 17.86 -16.60
C TYR A 239 0.36 17.43 -17.83
N GLY A 240 0.10 16.23 -18.34
CA GLY A 240 0.76 15.71 -19.52
C GLY A 240 0.06 14.50 -20.10
N HIS A 241 0.67 13.94 -21.13
CA HIS A 241 0.18 12.75 -21.83
C HIS A 241 1.32 11.83 -22.27
N LYS A 242 0.97 10.61 -22.64
CA LYS A 242 1.92 9.67 -23.23
C LYS A 242 2.09 10.00 -24.72
N GLN A 243 3.34 10.14 -25.15
CA GLN A 243 3.74 10.28 -26.53
C GLN A 243 5.02 9.49 -26.75
N ASP A 244 5.02 8.56 -27.69
CA ASP A 244 6.20 7.74 -28.03
C ASP A 244 7.39 8.61 -28.42
N ASN A 245 8.55 8.33 -27.82
CA ASN A 245 9.81 9.03 -28.07
C ASN A 245 10.90 8.04 -28.51
N PRO A 246 10.96 7.73 -29.82
CA PRO A 246 11.90 6.75 -30.35
C PRO A 246 13.38 7.17 -30.19
N GLU A 247 13.67 8.48 -30.13
CA GLU A 247 15.06 8.97 -29.98
C GLU A 247 15.60 8.62 -28.59
N VAL A 248 14.86 8.94 -27.53
CA VAL A 248 15.27 8.61 -26.15
C VAL A 248 15.27 7.10 -25.92
N LYS A 249 14.30 6.37 -26.51
CA LYS A 249 14.29 4.90 -26.47
C LYS A 249 15.53 4.30 -27.14
N ALA A 250 16.01 4.88 -28.23
CA ALA A 250 17.25 4.44 -28.87
C ALA A 250 18.48 4.67 -27.99
N VAL A 251 18.54 5.80 -27.27
CA VAL A 251 19.59 6.06 -26.26
C VAL A 251 19.57 5.02 -25.14
N LEU A 252 18.39 4.75 -24.58
CA LEU A 252 18.23 3.73 -23.52
C LEU A 252 18.59 2.32 -24.02
N ARG A 253 18.15 1.97 -25.23
CA ARG A 253 18.50 0.68 -25.83
C ARG A 253 20.00 0.53 -25.96
N ASN A 254 20.70 1.53 -26.53
CA ASN A 254 22.17 1.53 -26.64
C ASN A 254 22.84 1.40 -25.26
N PHE A 255 22.34 2.13 -24.27
CA PHE A 255 22.86 2.04 -22.89
C PHE A 255 22.75 0.62 -22.33
N PHE A 256 21.57 -0.01 -22.36
CA PHE A 256 21.42 -1.37 -21.83
C PHE A 256 22.20 -2.42 -22.62
N GLU A 257 22.47 -2.21 -23.92
CA GLU A 257 23.33 -3.07 -24.75
C GLU A 257 24.82 -2.92 -24.39
N THR A 258 25.25 -1.76 -23.96
CA THR A 258 26.67 -1.45 -23.72
C THR A 258 27.07 -1.45 -22.25
N TYR A 259 26.17 -1.13 -21.35
CA TYR A 259 26.42 -1.12 -19.90
C TYR A 259 26.75 -2.52 -19.39
N LYS A 260 27.83 -2.65 -18.60
CA LYS A 260 28.35 -3.94 -18.10
C LYS A 260 28.19 -4.13 -16.60
N GLY A 261 27.71 -3.13 -15.89
CA GLY A 261 27.46 -3.19 -14.46
C GLY A 261 26.16 -3.94 -14.10
N GLU A 262 25.93 -4.10 -12.82
CA GLU A 262 24.71 -4.69 -12.28
C GLU A 262 23.53 -3.71 -12.36
N LEU A 263 22.33 -4.24 -12.61
CA LEU A 263 21.08 -3.48 -12.61
C LEU A 263 20.14 -4.01 -11.52
N THR A 264 19.75 -3.17 -10.61
CA THR A 264 18.89 -3.52 -9.49
C THR A 264 17.55 -2.83 -9.60
N PHE A 265 16.49 -3.59 -9.39
CA PHE A 265 15.10 -3.10 -9.40
C PHE A 265 14.39 -3.52 -8.11
N HIS A 266 13.21 -2.97 -7.87
CA HIS A 266 12.30 -3.48 -6.87
C HIS A 266 11.08 -4.12 -7.53
N ASN A 267 10.93 -5.46 -7.43
CA ASN A 267 9.92 -6.22 -8.18
C ASN A 267 10.21 -6.23 -9.69
N VAL A 268 11.43 -6.64 -10.02
CA VAL A 268 12.07 -6.57 -11.35
C VAL A 268 11.22 -7.07 -12.52
N THR A 269 10.32 -8.02 -12.29
CA THR A 269 9.45 -8.56 -13.35
C THR A 269 8.53 -7.51 -13.97
N TYR A 270 8.19 -6.46 -13.25
CA TYR A 270 7.38 -5.37 -13.77
C TYR A 270 8.18 -4.49 -14.73
N ASP A 271 9.28 -3.92 -14.24
CA ASP A 271 10.10 -2.95 -14.99
C ASP A 271 10.78 -3.59 -16.18
N VAL A 272 11.47 -4.71 -15.97
CA VAL A 272 12.23 -5.39 -17.02
C VAL A 272 11.33 -5.89 -18.14
N LYS A 273 10.12 -6.38 -17.83
CA LYS A 273 9.14 -6.77 -18.85
C LYS A 273 8.77 -5.60 -19.78
N ILE A 274 8.52 -4.43 -19.21
CA ILE A 274 8.17 -3.23 -19.98
C ILE A 274 9.36 -2.74 -20.77
N LEU A 275 10.55 -2.68 -20.16
CA LEU A 275 11.79 -2.30 -20.84
C LEU A 275 12.07 -3.22 -22.03
N ILE A 276 11.95 -4.54 -21.88
CA ILE A 276 12.13 -5.50 -22.98
C ILE A 276 11.14 -5.22 -24.10
N TYR A 277 9.86 -5.03 -23.76
CA TYR A 277 8.83 -4.79 -24.77
C TYR A 277 9.06 -3.49 -25.54
N GLU A 278 9.32 -2.40 -24.84
CA GLU A 278 9.44 -1.06 -25.43
C GLU A 278 10.75 -0.84 -26.19
N LEU A 279 11.83 -1.53 -25.82
CA LEU A 279 13.16 -1.28 -26.39
C LEU A 279 13.56 -2.30 -27.47
N TRP A 280 13.08 -3.54 -27.43
CA TRP A 280 13.52 -4.58 -28.36
C TRP A 280 12.38 -5.25 -29.14
N MET A 281 11.15 -5.34 -28.58
CA MET A 281 10.06 -6.00 -29.30
C MET A 281 9.33 -5.03 -30.23
N LYS A 282 9.04 -5.47 -31.45
CA LYS A 282 8.28 -4.68 -32.47
C LYS A 282 6.76 -4.79 -32.27
N HIS A 283 6.30 -5.89 -31.68
CA HIS A 283 4.89 -6.20 -31.42
C HIS A 283 4.78 -7.36 -30.42
N PRO A 284 3.61 -7.57 -29.79
CA PRO A 284 3.37 -8.78 -29.02
C PRO A 284 3.60 -10.04 -29.87
N GLY A 285 4.43 -10.97 -29.39
CA GLY A 285 4.82 -12.17 -30.13
C GLY A 285 6.09 -12.02 -30.97
N ASP A 286 6.82 -10.91 -30.87
CA ASP A 286 8.17 -10.77 -31.44
C ASP A 286 9.16 -11.57 -30.59
N THR A 287 9.39 -12.84 -30.97
CA THR A 287 10.26 -13.75 -30.23
C THR A 287 11.75 -13.34 -30.30
N GLU A 288 12.20 -12.77 -31.40
CA GLU A 288 13.59 -12.33 -31.56
C GLU A 288 13.91 -11.18 -30.62
N GLY A 289 13.05 -10.13 -30.64
CA GLY A 289 13.19 -8.98 -29.75
C GLY A 289 13.09 -9.39 -28.27
N LEU A 290 12.14 -10.27 -27.94
CA LEU A 290 11.98 -10.82 -26.58
C LEU A 290 13.24 -11.54 -26.10
N LEU A 291 13.82 -12.46 -26.87
CA LEU A 291 15.00 -13.22 -26.47
C LEU A 291 16.25 -12.33 -26.36
N THR A 292 16.39 -11.34 -27.25
CA THR A 292 17.46 -10.34 -27.16
C THR A 292 17.35 -9.53 -25.87
N GLY A 293 16.17 -9.00 -25.58
CA GLY A 293 15.93 -8.23 -24.34
C GLY A 293 16.14 -9.06 -23.08
N LEU A 294 15.66 -10.31 -23.05
CA LEU A 294 15.90 -11.23 -21.93
C LEU A 294 17.39 -11.49 -21.68
N HIS A 295 18.18 -11.70 -22.74
CA HIS A 295 19.60 -11.90 -22.61
C HIS A 295 20.29 -10.67 -22.02
N LEU A 296 19.97 -9.48 -22.52
CA LEU A 296 20.61 -8.23 -22.11
C LEU A 296 20.21 -7.80 -20.70
N MET A 297 18.92 -7.89 -20.37
CA MET A 297 18.41 -7.35 -19.11
C MET A 297 18.54 -8.32 -17.94
N CYS A 298 18.39 -9.64 -18.17
CA CYS A 298 18.27 -10.60 -17.07
C CYS A 298 19.60 -11.24 -16.63
N GLU A 299 20.72 -11.03 -17.34
CA GLU A 299 22.00 -11.63 -16.95
C GLU A 299 22.62 -11.00 -15.70
N ARG A 300 22.32 -9.74 -15.45
CA ARG A 300 22.92 -8.93 -14.38
C ARG A 300 21.88 -8.19 -13.56
N MET A 301 20.63 -8.68 -13.59
CA MET A 301 19.54 -8.08 -12.83
C MET A 301 19.55 -8.56 -11.38
N HIS A 302 19.12 -7.66 -10.49
CA HIS A 302 18.85 -7.95 -9.09
C HIS A 302 17.46 -7.47 -8.71
N ASP A 303 16.84 -8.12 -7.72
CA ASP A 303 15.50 -7.80 -7.21
C ASP A 303 15.53 -7.61 -5.70
N THR A 304 15.40 -6.37 -5.25
CA THR A 304 15.40 -6.04 -3.82
C THR A 304 14.20 -6.59 -3.08
N LYS A 305 13.08 -6.86 -3.77
CA LYS A 305 11.91 -7.51 -3.15
C LYS A 305 12.23 -8.95 -2.77
N ILE A 306 12.94 -9.70 -3.61
CA ILE A 306 13.37 -11.06 -3.30
C ILE A 306 14.48 -11.05 -2.24
N ILE A 307 15.45 -10.14 -2.33
CA ILE A 307 16.48 -9.97 -1.31
C ILE A 307 15.85 -9.72 0.06
N ALA A 308 14.91 -8.77 0.16
CA ALA A 308 14.20 -8.48 1.40
C ALA A 308 13.34 -9.66 1.88
N TYR A 309 12.72 -10.42 0.96
CA TYR A 309 11.98 -11.63 1.31
C TYR A 309 12.88 -12.67 1.98
N LEU A 310 14.03 -12.94 1.40
CA LEU A 310 14.98 -13.92 1.93
C LEU A 310 15.62 -13.45 3.25
N ALA A 311 15.95 -12.17 3.35
CA ALA A 311 16.52 -11.58 4.56
C ALA A 311 15.54 -11.54 5.74
N THR A 312 14.24 -11.39 5.49
CA THR A 312 13.22 -11.27 6.54
C THR A 312 12.51 -12.58 6.84
N ASN A 313 12.24 -13.40 5.83
CA ASN A 313 11.66 -14.76 5.84
C ASN A 313 10.83 -15.10 7.10
N THR A 314 9.79 -14.31 7.37
CA THR A 314 8.97 -14.46 8.57
C THR A 314 7.68 -15.21 8.31
N THR A 315 7.29 -16.09 9.25
CA THR A 315 5.99 -16.80 9.23
C THR A 315 4.79 -15.87 9.51
N ALA A 316 5.04 -14.67 10.05
CA ALA A 316 3.99 -13.68 10.33
C ALA A 316 3.50 -12.93 9.06
N GLY A 317 4.08 -13.22 7.90
CA GLY A 317 3.84 -12.52 6.64
C GLY A 317 4.83 -11.37 6.41
N ASN A 318 5.34 -11.29 5.17
CA ASN A 318 6.31 -10.27 4.79
C ASN A 318 5.61 -9.04 4.19
N VAL A 319 6.04 -7.85 4.61
CA VAL A 319 5.67 -6.59 3.98
C VAL A 319 6.82 -6.20 3.05
N LEU A 320 6.62 -6.42 1.74
CA LEU A 320 7.67 -6.35 0.73
C LEU A 320 7.49 -5.18 -0.26
N GLY A 321 6.60 -4.25 0.03
CA GLY A 321 6.46 -3.03 -0.79
C GLY A 321 7.61 -2.07 -0.53
N LEU A 322 8.17 -1.46 -1.59
CA LEU A 322 9.32 -0.56 -1.54
C LEU A 322 9.16 0.53 -0.47
N LYS A 323 8.04 1.23 -0.47
CA LYS A 323 7.73 2.31 0.48
C LYS A 323 7.77 1.86 1.94
N ALA A 324 7.35 0.63 2.22
CA ALA A 324 7.37 0.09 3.58
C ALA A 324 8.79 -0.33 4.00
N LEU A 325 9.56 -0.92 3.07
CA LEU A 325 10.95 -1.34 3.32
C LEU A 325 11.89 -0.14 3.45
N ALA A 326 11.64 0.93 2.68
CA ALA A 326 12.45 2.15 2.68
C ALA A 326 11.91 3.26 3.61
N HIS A 327 10.82 3.02 4.37
CA HIS A 327 10.18 4.05 5.19
C HIS A 327 11.15 4.73 6.17
N GLU A 328 12.07 3.99 6.75
CA GLU A 328 13.07 4.51 7.66
C GLU A 328 14.02 5.53 6.99
N PHE A 329 14.27 5.37 5.70
CA PHE A 329 15.13 6.21 4.88
C PHE A 329 14.34 7.36 4.21
N ALA A 330 13.33 7.00 3.42
CA ALA A 330 12.60 7.92 2.55
C ALA A 330 11.32 8.51 3.18
N GLY A 331 10.92 8.02 4.35
CA GLY A 331 9.69 8.46 5.01
C GLY A 331 8.43 8.15 4.21
N ASP A 332 7.42 9.01 4.37
CA ASP A 332 6.13 8.92 3.66
C ASP A 332 6.10 9.87 2.45
N TYR A 333 7.05 9.69 1.51
CA TYR A 333 7.17 10.54 0.32
C TYR A 333 6.00 10.37 -0.67
N ALA A 334 5.35 9.21 -0.64
CA ALA A 334 4.17 8.94 -1.46
C ALA A 334 2.92 8.95 -0.59
N LYS A 335 2.33 10.11 -0.37
CA LYS A 335 1.10 10.28 0.43
C LYS A 335 -0.10 9.51 -0.11
N GLU A 336 -0.15 9.23 -1.43
CA GLU A 336 -1.19 8.46 -2.10
C GLU A 336 -0.56 7.57 -3.18
N ASP A 337 -1.15 6.38 -3.42
CA ASP A 337 -0.77 5.55 -4.57
C ASP A 337 -1.08 6.32 -5.87
N ILE A 338 -0.06 6.47 -6.71
CA ILE A 338 -0.21 7.09 -8.03
C ILE A 338 -1.09 6.17 -8.88
N LYS A 339 -2.31 6.63 -9.17
CA LYS A 339 -3.27 5.88 -10.00
C LYS A 339 -3.19 6.28 -11.48
N ASP A 340 -2.72 7.47 -11.75
CA ASP A 340 -2.64 8.03 -13.10
C ASP A 340 -1.53 9.08 -13.12
N ILE A 341 -0.37 8.72 -13.67
CA ILE A 341 0.82 9.57 -13.77
C ILE A 341 0.58 10.87 -14.54
N ARG A 342 -0.39 10.90 -15.47
CA ARG A 342 -0.72 12.09 -16.27
C ARG A 342 -1.27 13.23 -15.40
N ARG A 343 -1.66 12.93 -14.15
CA ARG A 343 -2.21 13.89 -13.19
C ARG A 343 -1.16 14.46 -12.24
N ILE A 344 0.11 14.18 -12.49
CA ILE A 344 1.25 14.65 -11.71
C ILE A 344 2.09 15.54 -12.61
N PRO A 345 2.50 16.74 -12.14
CA PRO A 345 3.46 17.57 -12.87
C PRO A 345 4.78 16.83 -13.08
N LEU A 346 5.39 17.00 -14.26
CA LEU A 346 6.63 16.29 -14.60
C LEU A 346 7.75 16.45 -13.55
N PRO A 347 8.03 17.66 -12.98
CA PRO A 347 9.05 17.77 -11.96
C PRO A 347 8.79 16.92 -10.72
N GLU A 348 7.53 16.88 -10.25
CA GLU A 348 7.12 16.04 -9.11
C GLU A 348 7.21 14.54 -9.45
N LEU A 349 6.87 14.16 -10.69
CA LEU A 349 6.97 12.78 -11.15
C LEU A 349 8.42 12.31 -11.26
N LEU A 350 9.33 13.17 -11.72
CA LEU A 350 10.77 12.87 -11.81
C LEU A 350 11.40 12.72 -10.43
N GLU A 351 11.08 13.63 -9.51
CA GLU A 351 11.56 13.53 -8.13
C GLU A 351 11.04 12.26 -7.46
N TYR A 352 9.75 11.94 -7.63
CA TYR A 352 9.14 10.72 -7.12
C TYR A 352 9.84 9.46 -7.67
N ASN A 353 10.02 9.38 -9.00
CA ASN A 353 10.70 8.27 -9.66
C ASN A 353 12.18 8.13 -9.20
N LEU A 354 12.88 9.27 -8.99
CA LEU A 354 14.24 9.26 -8.44
C LEU A 354 14.25 8.70 -7.00
N ILE A 355 13.31 9.11 -6.14
CA ILE A 355 13.21 8.60 -4.76
C ILE A 355 12.96 7.10 -4.74
N ASP A 356 12.19 6.54 -5.70
CA ASP A 356 11.99 5.10 -5.82
C ASP A 356 13.31 4.37 -6.18
N ALA A 357 14.15 4.90 -7.08
CA ALA A 357 15.46 4.35 -7.37
C ALA A 357 16.43 4.44 -6.17
N LEU A 358 16.47 5.60 -5.45
CA LEU A 358 17.28 5.78 -4.24
C LEU A 358 16.82 4.82 -3.13
N SER A 359 15.51 4.66 -2.95
CA SER A 359 14.91 3.73 -2.00
C SER A 359 15.25 2.29 -2.33
N THR A 360 15.28 1.92 -3.61
CA THR A 360 15.70 0.61 -4.08
C THR A 360 17.16 0.34 -3.71
N HIS A 361 18.03 1.34 -3.85
CA HIS A 361 19.43 1.23 -3.43
C HIS A 361 19.54 1.03 -1.91
N TYR A 362 18.83 1.83 -1.12
CA TYR A 362 18.78 1.71 0.33
C TYR A 362 18.31 0.30 0.77
N VAL A 363 17.27 -0.23 0.13
CA VAL A 363 16.74 -1.57 0.46
C VAL A 363 17.78 -2.66 0.13
N ARG A 364 18.50 -2.55 -0.98
CA ARG A 364 19.61 -3.46 -1.31
C ARG A 364 20.71 -3.40 -0.26
N GLU A 365 21.19 -2.20 0.05
CA GLU A 365 22.26 -1.96 1.03
C GLU A 365 21.90 -2.52 2.42
N LYS A 366 20.65 -2.41 2.83
CA LYS A 366 20.15 -2.88 4.14
C LYS A 366 19.99 -4.40 4.20
N TYR A 367 19.39 -5.00 3.19
CA TYR A 367 18.91 -6.39 3.28
C TYR A 367 19.84 -7.43 2.63
N GLU A 368 20.64 -7.05 1.63
CA GLU A 368 21.56 -7.99 0.97
C GLU A 368 22.60 -8.59 1.96
N PRO A 369 23.22 -7.82 2.86
CA PRO A 369 24.13 -8.37 3.85
C PRO A 369 23.45 -9.37 4.82
N ILE A 370 22.19 -9.14 5.18
CA ILE A 370 21.41 -10.03 6.05
C ILE A 370 21.14 -11.34 5.30
N MET A 371 20.69 -11.26 4.05
CA MET A 371 20.45 -12.43 3.20
C MET A 371 21.73 -13.29 3.04
N GLU A 372 22.87 -12.66 2.84
CA GLU A 372 24.17 -13.36 2.74
C GLU A 372 24.59 -14.01 4.06
N GLN A 373 24.43 -13.30 5.18
CA GLN A 373 24.71 -13.83 6.52
C GLN A 373 23.85 -15.06 6.85
N ASP A 374 22.60 -15.08 6.37
CA ASP A 374 21.66 -16.19 6.56
C ASP A 374 21.88 -17.31 5.52
N ASN A 375 22.99 -17.26 4.73
CA ASN A 375 23.35 -18.24 3.70
C ASN A 375 22.27 -18.43 2.61
N GLN A 376 21.48 -17.39 2.29
CA GLN A 376 20.44 -17.44 1.26
C GLN A 376 20.94 -17.00 -0.14
N GLY A 377 22.18 -16.53 -0.25
CA GLY A 377 22.75 -15.99 -1.49
C GLY A 377 22.79 -17.00 -2.65
N GLU A 378 23.07 -18.28 -2.39
CA GLU A 378 23.05 -19.33 -3.43
C GLU A 378 21.61 -19.58 -3.93
N LEU A 379 20.62 -19.66 -3.02
CA LEU A 379 19.20 -19.78 -3.38
C LEU A 379 18.75 -18.59 -4.22
N TYR A 380 19.17 -17.38 -3.82
CA TYR A 380 18.84 -16.15 -4.54
C TYR A 380 19.38 -16.17 -5.97
N ARG A 381 20.68 -16.38 -6.14
CA ARG A 381 21.34 -16.31 -7.46
C ARG A 381 21.07 -17.53 -8.35
N GLY A 382 21.05 -18.73 -7.77
CA GLY A 382 20.93 -19.97 -8.55
C GLY A 382 19.50 -20.35 -8.91
N LEU A 383 18.50 -20.01 -8.08
CA LEU A 383 17.10 -20.41 -8.32
C LEU A 383 16.18 -19.22 -8.54
N MET A 384 16.24 -18.22 -7.66
CA MET A 384 15.22 -17.17 -7.68
C MET A 384 15.37 -16.25 -8.90
N LEU A 385 16.57 -15.76 -9.21
CA LEU A 385 16.79 -14.90 -10.38
C LEU A 385 16.50 -15.63 -11.69
N ASP A 386 16.91 -16.89 -11.83
CA ASP A 386 16.58 -17.70 -13.01
C ASP A 386 15.07 -17.91 -13.18
N SER A 387 14.36 -18.10 -12.05
CA SER A 387 12.90 -18.22 -12.05
C SER A 387 12.23 -16.92 -12.51
N LEU A 388 12.73 -15.75 -12.07
CA LEU A 388 12.21 -14.45 -12.52
C LEU A 388 12.39 -14.25 -14.03
N LYS A 389 13.56 -14.66 -14.59
CA LYS A 389 13.78 -14.64 -16.04
C LYS A 389 12.75 -15.46 -16.80
N VAL A 390 12.46 -16.67 -16.31
CA VAL A 390 11.42 -17.53 -16.91
C VAL A 390 10.04 -16.89 -16.80
N LEU A 391 9.70 -16.28 -15.67
CA LEU A 391 8.42 -15.59 -15.50
C LEU A 391 8.26 -14.41 -16.46
N ILE A 392 9.28 -13.58 -16.61
CA ILE A 392 9.29 -12.48 -17.58
C ILE A 392 9.07 -13.02 -19.01
N GLN A 393 9.75 -14.10 -19.38
CA GLN A 393 9.59 -14.74 -20.69
C GLN A 393 8.16 -15.24 -20.90
N VAL A 394 7.57 -15.92 -19.91
CA VAL A 394 6.20 -16.43 -19.97
C VAL A 394 5.19 -15.30 -20.13
N GLU A 395 5.33 -14.23 -19.35
CA GLU A 395 4.44 -13.06 -19.42
C GLU A 395 4.51 -12.33 -20.77
N LEU A 396 5.71 -12.16 -21.33
CA LEU A 396 5.91 -11.53 -22.66
C LEU A 396 5.49 -12.43 -23.82
N THR A 397 5.68 -13.74 -23.70
CA THR A 397 5.21 -14.71 -24.70
C THR A 397 3.69 -14.75 -24.72
N GLY A 398 3.05 -14.67 -23.57
CA GLY A 398 1.60 -14.76 -23.40
C GLY A 398 1.04 -16.15 -23.76
N MET A 399 -0.29 -16.19 -23.91
CA MET A 399 -0.99 -17.41 -24.35
C MET A 399 -1.60 -17.22 -25.74
N PRO A 400 -1.35 -18.13 -26.68
CA PRO A 400 -1.99 -18.07 -27.98
C PRO A 400 -3.50 -18.31 -27.83
N MET A 401 -4.30 -17.40 -28.37
CA MET A 401 -5.75 -17.47 -28.32
C MET A 401 -6.36 -17.52 -29.73
N SER A 402 -7.22 -18.47 -29.99
CA SER A 402 -7.98 -18.55 -31.25
C SER A 402 -9.20 -17.63 -31.20
N ARG A 403 -9.20 -16.56 -31.97
CA ARG A 403 -10.35 -15.64 -32.09
C ARG A 403 -11.64 -16.38 -32.48
N LYS A 404 -11.55 -17.37 -33.38
CA LYS A 404 -12.68 -18.21 -33.78
C LYS A 404 -13.24 -18.96 -32.58
N ARG A 405 -12.35 -19.60 -31.80
CA ARG A 405 -12.77 -20.39 -30.62
C ARG A 405 -13.34 -19.51 -29.51
N ILE A 406 -12.75 -18.33 -29.30
CA ILE A 406 -13.30 -17.36 -28.35
C ILE A 406 -14.72 -16.96 -28.74
N GLN A 407 -14.97 -16.67 -30.04
CA GLN A 407 -16.30 -16.29 -30.51
C GLN A 407 -17.31 -17.45 -30.38
N GLU A 408 -16.92 -18.69 -30.69
CA GLU A 408 -17.74 -19.87 -30.50
C GLU A 408 -18.13 -20.06 -29.01
N VAL A 409 -17.15 -19.97 -28.09
CA VAL A 409 -17.36 -20.08 -26.63
C VAL A 409 -18.23 -18.93 -26.14
N LYS A 410 -17.95 -17.69 -26.54
CA LYS A 410 -18.76 -16.52 -26.18
C LYS A 410 -20.22 -16.71 -26.59
N THR A 411 -20.48 -17.15 -27.82
CA THR A 411 -21.84 -17.39 -28.31
C THR A 411 -22.56 -18.44 -27.46
N LYS A 412 -21.88 -19.54 -27.11
CA LYS A 412 -22.43 -20.59 -26.23
C LYS A 412 -22.73 -20.06 -24.83
N LEU A 413 -21.79 -19.30 -24.23
CA LEU A 413 -21.97 -18.77 -22.88
C LEU A 413 -23.10 -17.75 -22.83
N VAL A 414 -23.22 -16.86 -23.82
CA VAL A 414 -24.32 -15.91 -23.90
C VAL A 414 -25.67 -16.65 -24.07
N ALA A 415 -25.72 -17.70 -24.89
CA ALA A 415 -26.94 -18.49 -25.02
C ALA A 415 -27.36 -19.19 -23.70
N ILE A 416 -26.37 -19.70 -22.95
CA ILE A 416 -26.60 -20.27 -21.63
C ILE A 416 -27.08 -19.20 -20.65
N GLU A 417 -26.43 -18.05 -20.61
CA GLU A 417 -26.77 -16.90 -19.75
C GLU A 417 -28.22 -16.46 -19.98
N VAL A 418 -28.60 -16.24 -21.25
CA VAL A 418 -29.97 -15.86 -21.62
C VAL A 418 -30.97 -16.93 -21.18
N SER A 419 -30.70 -18.21 -21.47
CA SER A 419 -31.56 -19.30 -21.06
C SER A 419 -31.75 -19.41 -19.55
N GLN A 420 -30.68 -19.28 -18.79
CA GLN A 420 -30.74 -19.30 -17.32
C GLN A 420 -31.45 -18.06 -16.76
N PHE A 421 -31.18 -16.87 -17.34
CA PHE A 421 -31.90 -15.67 -16.97
C PHE A 421 -33.41 -15.80 -17.20
N ASP A 422 -33.83 -16.30 -18.38
CA ASP A 422 -35.24 -16.55 -18.68
C ASP A 422 -35.85 -17.54 -17.71
N THR A 423 -35.12 -18.59 -17.35
CA THR A 423 -35.57 -19.58 -16.35
C THR A 423 -35.84 -18.90 -14.99
N ILE A 424 -34.93 -18.04 -14.56
CA ILE A 424 -35.07 -17.29 -13.30
C ILE A 424 -36.30 -16.35 -13.35
N VAL A 425 -36.37 -15.47 -14.34
CA VAL A 425 -37.42 -14.43 -14.39
C VAL A 425 -38.81 -14.99 -14.63
N THR A 426 -38.94 -16.14 -15.29
CA THR A 426 -40.22 -16.81 -15.54
C THR A 426 -40.64 -17.70 -14.39
N HIS A 427 -39.76 -18.01 -13.45
CA HIS A 427 -40.08 -18.87 -12.31
C HIS A 427 -41.23 -18.30 -11.45
N PRO A 428 -42.22 -19.12 -11.01
CA PRO A 428 -43.37 -18.67 -10.23
C PRO A 428 -43.00 -17.89 -8.97
N VAL A 429 -41.94 -18.30 -8.29
CA VAL A 429 -41.37 -17.62 -7.10
C VAL A 429 -40.97 -16.17 -7.43
N ILE A 430 -40.29 -15.97 -8.56
CA ILE A 430 -39.85 -14.62 -8.99
C ILE A 430 -41.03 -13.76 -9.45
N LYS A 431 -42.01 -14.36 -10.14
CA LYS A 431 -43.27 -13.63 -10.48
C LYS A 431 -43.98 -13.11 -9.25
N THR A 432 -44.09 -13.94 -8.19
CA THR A 432 -44.67 -13.52 -6.91
C THR A 432 -43.82 -12.46 -6.22
N PHE A 433 -42.50 -12.61 -6.22
CA PHE A 433 -41.58 -11.62 -5.64
C PHE A 433 -41.62 -10.27 -6.39
N ASN A 434 -41.79 -10.29 -7.71
CA ASN A 434 -42.02 -9.06 -8.48
C ASN A 434 -43.23 -8.26 -7.98
N LEU A 435 -44.36 -8.91 -7.69
CA LEU A 435 -45.51 -8.26 -7.13
C LEU A 435 -45.22 -7.62 -5.75
N ILE A 436 -44.37 -8.27 -4.94
CA ILE A 436 -43.95 -7.74 -3.63
C ILE A 436 -43.15 -6.48 -3.77
N ILE A 437 -42.13 -6.48 -4.64
CA ILE A 437 -41.26 -5.29 -4.85
C ILE A 437 -42.04 -4.15 -5.54
N GLN A 438 -42.96 -4.46 -6.44
CA GLN A 438 -43.85 -3.50 -7.07
C GLN A 438 -44.78 -2.81 -6.04
N ASN A 439 -45.42 -3.60 -5.16
CA ASN A 439 -46.22 -3.10 -4.08
C ASN A 439 -45.44 -2.22 -3.09
N ALA A 440 -44.21 -2.64 -2.75
CA ALA A 440 -43.30 -1.86 -1.90
C ALA A 440 -42.93 -0.53 -2.56
N ALA A 441 -42.63 -0.54 -3.85
CA ALA A 441 -42.31 0.67 -4.63
C ALA A 441 -43.54 1.62 -4.72
N MET A 442 -44.72 1.06 -4.97
CA MET A 442 -45.95 1.82 -4.99
C MET A 442 -46.25 2.47 -3.63
N THR A 443 -46.15 1.70 -2.55
CA THR A 443 -46.35 2.19 -1.19
C THR A 443 -45.38 3.32 -0.84
N ALA A 444 -44.11 3.15 -1.13
CA ALA A 444 -43.09 4.16 -0.88
C ALA A 444 -43.30 5.45 -1.71
N ALA A 445 -43.76 5.32 -2.96
CA ALA A 445 -44.08 6.47 -3.80
C ALA A 445 -45.35 7.20 -3.29
N ASN A 446 -46.39 6.45 -2.94
CA ASN A 446 -47.64 6.99 -2.49
C ASN A 446 -47.55 7.62 -1.09
N ALA A 447 -46.67 7.16 -0.23
CA ALA A 447 -46.42 7.77 1.09
C ALA A 447 -45.97 9.25 1.02
N LYS A 448 -45.45 9.68 -0.14
CA LYS A 448 -45.00 11.06 -0.40
C LYS A 448 -46.10 11.93 -1.05
N LEU A 449 -47.26 11.38 -1.35
CA LEU A 449 -48.35 12.05 -2.07
C LEU A 449 -49.54 12.34 -1.16
N THR A 450 -50.06 13.56 -1.23
CA THR A 450 -51.18 14.01 -0.38
C THR A 450 -52.57 13.92 -1.03
N VAL A 451 -52.64 13.87 -2.39
CA VAL A 451 -53.93 14.03 -3.10
C VAL A 451 -54.23 12.88 -4.05
N LYS A 452 -53.30 12.41 -4.86
CA LYS A 452 -53.56 11.37 -5.89
C LYS A 452 -52.53 10.26 -5.80
N GLN A 453 -53.00 9.06 -5.47
CA GLN A 453 -52.15 7.88 -5.41
C GLN A 453 -51.92 7.25 -6.78
N HIS A 454 -50.77 6.66 -6.97
CA HIS A 454 -50.42 5.90 -8.17
C HIS A 454 -50.99 4.48 -8.07
N PRO A 455 -51.58 3.94 -9.15
CA PRO A 455 -51.97 2.54 -9.21
C PRO A 455 -50.74 1.63 -9.36
N LEU A 456 -50.88 0.35 -9.00
CA LEU A 456 -49.84 -0.64 -9.07
C LEU A 456 -49.24 -0.80 -10.50
N SER A 457 -50.10 -0.69 -11.54
CA SER A 457 -49.71 -0.77 -12.94
C SER A 457 -48.64 0.27 -13.38
N LYS A 458 -48.47 1.34 -12.61
CA LYS A 458 -47.38 2.31 -12.85
C LYS A 458 -45.99 1.70 -12.54
N PHE A 459 -45.95 0.61 -11.81
CA PHE A 459 -44.71 -0.03 -11.32
C PHE A 459 -44.44 -1.39 -11.97
N ASP A 460 -45.13 -1.75 -13.07
CA ASP A 460 -44.95 -3.00 -13.81
C ASP A 460 -43.50 -3.16 -14.32
N ASN A 461 -42.78 -2.05 -14.53
CA ASN A 461 -41.37 -2.06 -14.92
C ASN A 461 -40.39 -2.34 -13.74
N VAL A 462 -40.88 -2.38 -12.51
CA VAL A 462 -40.07 -2.74 -11.34
C VAL A 462 -40.01 -4.27 -11.27
N THR A 463 -38.95 -4.84 -11.72
CA THR A 463 -38.74 -6.29 -11.80
C THR A 463 -37.48 -6.70 -11.03
N PHE A 464 -37.47 -7.95 -10.59
CA PHE A 464 -36.31 -8.53 -9.94
C PHE A 464 -35.12 -8.58 -10.88
N ASN A 465 -33.98 -8.08 -10.38
CA ASN A 465 -32.68 -8.17 -11.04
C ASN A 465 -31.78 -9.15 -10.29
N PRO A 466 -31.48 -10.33 -10.85
CA PRO A 466 -30.63 -11.34 -10.20
C PRO A 466 -29.17 -10.87 -9.98
N ASN A 467 -28.73 -9.81 -10.67
CA ASN A 467 -27.42 -9.19 -10.46
C ASN A 467 -27.41 -8.15 -9.33
N SER A 468 -28.56 -7.90 -8.67
CA SER A 468 -28.66 -6.96 -7.58
C SER A 468 -28.50 -7.66 -6.22
N GLY A 469 -27.34 -7.51 -5.58
CA GLY A 469 -27.10 -8.05 -4.24
C GLY A 469 -28.18 -7.70 -3.21
N PRO A 470 -28.64 -6.43 -3.09
CA PRO A 470 -29.72 -6.06 -2.19
C PRO A 470 -31.06 -6.74 -2.51
N GLN A 471 -31.38 -6.95 -3.80
CA GLN A 471 -32.61 -7.67 -4.17
C GLN A 471 -32.51 -9.16 -3.90
N LEU A 472 -31.33 -9.76 -4.12
CA LEU A 472 -31.05 -11.15 -3.73
C LEU A 472 -31.15 -11.34 -2.21
N GLN A 473 -30.64 -10.41 -1.40
CA GLN A 473 -30.80 -10.49 0.06
C GLN A 473 -32.26 -10.51 0.47
N LYS A 474 -33.07 -9.62 -0.09
CA LYS A 474 -34.52 -9.58 0.17
C LYS A 474 -35.23 -10.86 -0.28
N LEU A 475 -34.91 -11.36 -1.47
CA LEU A 475 -35.47 -12.60 -1.97
C LEU A 475 -35.13 -13.80 -1.06
N LEU A 476 -33.83 -14.00 -0.83
CA LEU A 476 -33.34 -15.24 -0.18
C LEU A 476 -33.59 -15.24 1.34
N TYR A 477 -33.25 -14.13 2.01
CA TYR A 477 -33.23 -14.09 3.48
C TYR A 477 -34.48 -13.48 4.11
N GLU A 478 -35.10 -12.47 3.48
CA GLU A 478 -36.31 -11.85 4.03
C GLU A 478 -37.58 -12.56 3.56
N TRP A 479 -37.69 -12.87 2.26
CA TRP A 479 -38.93 -13.44 1.71
C TRP A 479 -38.95 -14.99 1.71
N MET A 480 -37.87 -15.63 1.29
CA MET A 480 -37.76 -17.09 1.34
C MET A 480 -37.35 -17.62 2.72
N CYS A 481 -36.91 -16.75 3.63
CA CYS A 481 -36.47 -17.08 4.98
C CYS A 481 -35.39 -18.14 5.05
N LEU A 482 -34.45 -18.15 4.08
CA LEU A 482 -33.30 -19.06 4.10
C LEU A 482 -32.30 -18.65 5.17
N PRO A 483 -31.53 -19.58 5.75
CA PRO A 483 -30.53 -19.25 6.78
C PRO A 483 -29.40 -18.42 6.20
N VAL A 484 -28.90 -17.43 6.96
CA VAL A 484 -27.71 -16.66 6.60
C VAL A 484 -26.48 -17.50 6.94
N LEU A 485 -25.79 -18.03 5.93
CA LEU A 485 -24.62 -18.90 6.10
C LEU A 485 -23.31 -18.08 6.17
N ASP A 486 -23.22 -17.03 5.38
CA ASP A 486 -22.02 -16.20 5.26
C ASP A 486 -22.36 -14.70 5.33
N TYR A 487 -21.39 -13.89 5.74
CA TYR A 487 -21.51 -12.43 5.79
C TYR A 487 -20.41 -11.76 4.95
N THR A 488 -20.75 -10.61 4.35
CA THR A 488 -19.79 -9.76 3.66
C THR A 488 -18.83 -9.08 4.65
N LYS A 489 -17.76 -8.46 4.16
CA LYS A 489 -16.84 -7.64 4.98
C LYS A 489 -17.57 -6.51 5.73
N THR A 490 -18.71 -6.03 5.19
CA THR A 490 -19.57 -5.00 5.79
C THR A 490 -20.65 -5.57 6.70
N LYS A 491 -20.58 -6.88 7.03
CA LYS A 491 -21.53 -7.61 7.91
C LYS A 491 -22.97 -7.70 7.36
N LEU A 492 -23.15 -7.57 6.06
CA LEU A 492 -24.43 -7.86 5.40
C LEU A 492 -24.49 -9.33 5.00
N PRO A 493 -25.69 -9.99 4.93
CA PRO A 493 -25.81 -11.34 4.42
C PRO A 493 -25.18 -11.48 3.04
N ALA A 494 -24.34 -12.50 2.84
CA ALA A 494 -23.65 -12.72 1.58
C ALA A 494 -24.58 -13.34 0.53
N THR A 495 -24.42 -12.90 -0.74
CA THR A 495 -25.19 -13.40 -1.90
C THR A 495 -24.25 -13.77 -3.07
N GLY A 496 -22.99 -14.08 -2.77
CA GLY A 496 -22.04 -14.56 -3.76
C GLY A 496 -22.36 -15.99 -4.24
N ALA A 497 -21.81 -16.38 -5.37
CA ALA A 497 -22.05 -17.70 -5.98
C ALA A 497 -21.81 -18.85 -5.01
N ASP A 498 -20.70 -18.79 -4.24
CA ASP A 498 -20.37 -19.83 -3.26
C ASP A 498 -21.41 -19.96 -2.15
N THR A 499 -21.92 -18.83 -1.64
CA THR A 499 -22.97 -18.81 -0.62
C THR A 499 -24.29 -19.34 -1.17
N ILE A 500 -24.66 -18.93 -2.39
CA ILE A 500 -25.89 -19.42 -3.05
C ILE A 500 -25.79 -20.95 -3.28
N SER A 501 -24.63 -21.45 -3.72
CA SER A 501 -24.40 -22.88 -3.88
C SER A 501 -24.57 -23.67 -2.59
N LYS A 502 -24.12 -23.12 -1.45
CA LYS A 502 -24.35 -23.75 -0.13
C LYS A 502 -25.84 -23.75 0.27
N LEU A 503 -26.58 -22.70 -0.08
CA LEU A 503 -28.00 -22.55 0.27
C LEU A 503 -28.88 -23.63 -0.39
N ILE A 504 -28.47 -24.25 -1.49
CA ILE A 504 -29.18 -25.36 -2.13
C ILE A 504 -29.47 -26.49 -1.13
N ASN A 505 -28.55 -26.73 -0.19
CA ASN A 505 -28.73 -27.78 0.83
C ASN A 505 -29.64 -27.35 2.01
N HIS A 506 -30.17 -26.14 1.99
CA HIS A 506 -31.01 -25.62 3.06
C HIS A 506 -32.41 -25.25 2.60
N THR A 507 -32.83 -25.76 1.44
CA THR A 507 -34.18 -25.54 0.90
C THR A 507 -34.69 -26.78 0.23
N ASP A 508 -35.98 -27.12 0.44
CA ASP A 508 -36.73 -28.16 -0.27
C ASP A 508 -37.31 -27.66 -1.60
N LYS A 509 -37.13 -26.37 -1.91
CA LYS A 509 -37.61 -25.74 -3.14
C LYS A 509 -36.59 -25.99 -4.24
N PRO A 510 -37.02 -26.36 -5.46
CA PRO A 510 -36.08 -26.45 -6.58
C PRO A 510 -35.37 -25.16 -6.83
N ALA A 511 -34.03 -25.24 -7.03
CA ALA A 511 -33.14 -24.11 -7.27
C ALA A 511 -33.51 -23.33 -8.54
#